data_357473bf91ada9905e0ebb5a253f0358
#
_entry.id   357473bf91ada9905e0ebb5a253f0358
#
_cell.length_a   1.000
_cell.length_b   1.000
_cell.length_c   1.000
_cell.angle_alpha   90.00
_cell.angle_beta   90.00
_cell.angle_gamma   90.00
#
_symmetry.space_group_name_H-M   'P 1'
#
loop_
_entity.id
_entity.type
_entity.pdbx_description
1 polymer ?
#
loop_
_entity_poly.entity_id
_entity_poly.type
_entity_poly.pdbx_seq_one_letter_code
_entity_poly.pdbx_strand_id
1 'polypeptide(L)'
;MNKSHFVQLVAEKAQMTKSAAARVVDAIFDATSGALTEAVRKTGRLSIPGFGKFVRRTRKARVARNPRTGQLVHVPARETVAFTPGRTLRAALEGKATPKSRRVVGGGGSSRKGGGARGPGSASRKSGTTRSSRGGGRGRGRR
;
A
#
# COMPACT_ATOMS: atom_id res chain seq x y z
N MET A 1 -9.04 -1.93 -28.73
CA MET A 1 -7.71 -1.29 -28.63
C MET A 1 -6.67 -2.39 -28.44
N ASN A 2 -5.55 -2.31 -29.15
CA ASN A 2 -4.42 -3.23 -29.02
C ASN A 2 -3.16 -2.47 -28.58
N LYS A 3 -2.03 -3.19 -28.39
CA LYS A 3 -0.76 -2.59 -27.98
C LYS A 3 -0.31 -1.44 -28.89
N SER A 4 -0.46 -1.57 -30.20
CA SER A 4 -0.04 -0.53 -31.15
C SER A 4 -0.83 0.76 -30.99
N HIS A 5 -2.13 0.67 -30.80
CA HIS A 5 -2.98 1.84 -30.52
C HIS A 5 -2.64 2.47 -29.16
N PHE A 6 -2.34 1.64 -28.14
CA PHE A 6 -1.92 2.14 -26.84
C PHE A 6 -0.58 2.88 -26.92
N VAL A 7 0.40 2.36 -27.65
CA VAL A 7 1.68 3.03 -27.91
C VAL A 7 1.47 4.39 -28.60
N GLN A 8 0.56 4.47 -29.56
CA GLN A 8 0.24 5.74 -30.22
C GLN A 8 -0.34 6.75 -29.24
N LEU A 9 -1.30 6.36 -28.38
CA LEU A 9 -1.84 7.24 -27.35
C LEU A 9 -0.76 7.72 -26.36
N VAL A 10 0.17 6.85 -25.99
CA VAL A 10 1.29 7.22 -25.12
C VAL A 10 2.19 8.23 -25.81
N ALA A 11 2.51 8.02 -27.10
CA ALA A 11 3.32 8.93 -27.89
C ALA A 11 2.69 10.34 -27.94
N GLU A 12 1.39 10.42 -28.22
CA GLU A 12 0.63 11.67 -28.25
C GLU A 12 0.59 12.37 -26.89
N LYS A 13 0.26 11.62 -25.81
CA LYS A 13 0.15 12.16 -24.46
C LYS A 13 1.47 12.63 -23.89
N ALA A 14 2.55 11.92 -24.18
CA ALA A 14 3.89 12.23 -23.68
C ALA A 14 4.72 13.07 -24.65
N GLN A 15 4.15 13.44 -25.81
CA GLN A 15 4.81 14.24 -26.85
C GLN A 15 6.16 13.65 -27.29
N MET A 16 6.21 12.33 -27.46
CA MET A 16 7.39 11.60 -27.87
C MET A 16 7.16 10.84 -29.18
N THR A 17 8.25 10.38 -29.79
CA THR A 17 8.15 9.55 -30.99
C THR A 17 7.51 8.21 -30.70
N LYS A 18 6.81 7.62 -31.67
CA LYS A 18 6.17 6.31 -31.54
C LYS A 18 7.16 5.21 -31.14
N SER A 19 8.40 5.27 -31.65
CA SER A 19 9.46 4.32 -31.31
C SER A 19 9.91 4.45 -29.85
N ALA A 20 10.02 5.69 -29.35
CA ALA A 20 10.33 5.93 -27.93
C ALA A 20 9.20 5.46 -27.02
N ALA A 21 7.95 5.76 -27.39
CA ALA A 21 6.77 5.30 -26.65
C ALA A 21 6.67 3.77 -26.60
N ALA A 22 6.98 3.08 -27.70
CA ALA A 22 7.01 1.62 -27.73
C ALA A 22 8.00 1.05 -26.71
N ARG A 23 9.23 1.58 -26.67
CA ARG A 23 10.24 1.17 -25.68
C ARG A 23 9.80 1.40 -24.25
N VAL A 24 9.16 2.53 -23.96
CA VAL A 24 8.64 2.84 -22.61
C VAL A 24 7.53 1.86 -22.22
N VAL A 25 6.58 1.62 -23.12
CA VAL A 25 5.49 0.66 -22.88
C VAL A 25 6.05 -0.74 -22.64
N ASP A 26 7.03 -1.17 -23.43
CA ASP A 26 7.67 -2.48 -23.25
C ASP A 26 8.44 -2.55 -21.94
N ALA A 27 9.22 -1.53 -21.59
CA ALA A 27 9.94 -1.48 -20.33
C ALA A 27 9.02 -1.57 -19.10
N ILE A 28 7.77 -1.11 -19.20
CA ILE A 28 6.80 -1.15 -18.09
C ILE A 28 6.04 -2.48 -18.08
N PHE A 29 5.52 -2.92 -19.24
CA PHE A 29 4.52 -3.99 -19.34
C PHE A 29 5.06 -5.31 -19.88
N ASP A 30 6.37 -5.44 -20.11
CA ASP A 30 6.92 -6.73 -20.48
C ASP A 30 6.62 -7.76 -19.38
N ALA A 31 6.09 -8.93 -19.80
CA ALA A 31 5.65 -9.96 -18.88
C ALA A 31 6.81 -10.61 -18.11
N THR A 32 8.02 -10.59 -18.68
CA THR A 32 9.19 -11.27 -18.11
C THR A 32 10.11 -10.33 -17.36
N SER A 33 10.43 -9.19 -17.96
CA SER A 33 11.44 -8.24 -17.47
C SER A 33 10.91 -6.83 -17.23
N GLY A 34 9.60 -6.60 -17.43
CA GLY A 34 9.01 -5.28 -17.25
C GLY A 34 9.03 -4.81 -15.80
N ALA A 35 9.17 -3.49 -15.64
CA ALA A 35 9.26 -2.86 -14.33
C ALA A 35 8.08 -3.21 -13.40
N LEU A 36 6.86 -3.35 -13.95
CA LEU A 36 5.67 -3.75 -13.19
C LEU A 36 5.84 -5.17 -12.64
N THR A 37 6.27 -6.11 -13.49
CA THR A 37 6.47 -7.51 -13.11
C THR A 37 7.57 -7.64 -12.07
N GLU A 38 8.69 -6.94 -12.28
CA GLU A 38 9.81 -6.95 -11.36
C GLU A 38 9.43 -6.35 -9.99
N ALA A 39 8.73 -5.21 -9.97
CA ALA A 39 8.26 -4.59 -8.73
C ALA A 39 7.35 -5.54 -7.93
N VAL A 40 6.38 -6.19 -8.60
CA VAL A 40 5.47 -7.13 -7.94
C VAL A 40 6.19 -8.40 -7.48
N ARG A 41 7.18 -8.89 -8.23
CA ARG A 41 8.02 -10.04 -7.78
C ARG A 41 8.82 -9.73 -6.54
N LYS A 42 9.50 -8.57 -6.51
CA LYS A 42 10.41 -8.19 -5.41
C LYS A 42 9.65 -7.82 -4.14
N THR A 43 8.60 -7.02 -4.26
CA THR A 43 7.92 -6.43 -3.10
C THR A 43 6.56 -7.08 -2.77
N GLY A 44 6.08 -7.97 -3.64
CA GLY A 44 4.75 -8.57 -3.51
C GLY A 44 3.60 -7.61 -3.84
N ARG A 45 3.87 -6.31 -3.97
CA ARG A 45 2.85 -5.29 -4.20
C ARG A 45 3.46 -4.05 -4.86
N LEU A 46 2.72 -3.47 -5.83
CA LEU A 46 3.01 -2.16 -6.40
C LEU A 46 1.78 -1.28 -6.24
N SER A 47 1.93 -0.09 -5.65
CA SER A 47 0.85 0.89 -5.50
C SER A 47 1.18 2.16 -6.26
N ILE A 48 0.29 2.53 -7.19
CA ILE A 48 0.38 3.76 -7.97
C ILE A 48 -0.76 4.66 -7.50
N PRO A 49 -0.45 5.76 -6.77
CA PRO A 49 -1.48 6.66 -6.24
C PRO A 49 -2.41 7.19 -7.34
N GLY A 50 -3.71 7.13 -7.09
CA GLY A 50 -4.72 7.56 -8.06
C GLY A 50 -5.09 6.50 -9.09
N PHE A 51 -4.14 5.66 -9.53
CA PHE A 51 -4.36 4.62 -10.54
C PHE A 51 -4.87 3.33 -9.90
N GLY A 52 -4.11 2.75 -8.96
CA GLY A 52 -4.49 1.50 -8.32
C GLY A 52 -3.31 0.75 -7.71
N LYS A 53 -3.57 -0.48 -7.32
CA LYS A 53 -2.56 -1.36 -6.74
C LYS A 53 -2.56 -2.74 -7.41
N PHE A 54 -1.37 -3.24 -7.65
CA PHE A 54 -1.11 -4.61 -8.08
C PHE A 54 -0.61 -5.40 -6.87
N VAL A 55 -1.17 -6.56 -6.61
CA VAL A 55 -0.80 -7.40 -5.47
C VAL A 55 -0.59 -8.83 -5.96
N ARG A 56 0.55 -9.41 -5.61
CA ARG A 56 0.81 -10.83 -5.82
C ARG A 56 -0.06 -11.65 -4.86
N ARG A 57 -0.76 -12.64 -5.37
CA ARG A 57 -1.59 -13.56 -4.59
C ARG A 57 -1.25 -14.99 -4.95
N THR A 58 -1.06 -15.81 -3.95
CA THR A 58 -0.91 -17.25 -4.12
C THR A 58 -2.28 -17.90 -4.03
N ARG A 59 -2.68 -18.59 -5.07
CA ARG A 59 -3.87 -19.46 -5.06
C ARG A 59 -3.43 -20.83 -4.59
N LYS A 60 -4.05 -21.31 -3.52
CA LYS A 60 -3.79 -22.64 -2.97
C LYS A 60 -4.15 -23.72 -3.97
N ALA A 61 -3.45 -24.87 -3.91
CA ALA A 61 -3.84 -26.06 -4.63
C ALA A 61 -5.25 -26.47 -4.24
N ARG A 62 -6.01 -26.91 -5.21
CA ARG A 62 -7.40 -27.38 -5.01
C ARG A 62 -7.71 -28.54 -5.91
N VAL A 63 -8.67 -29.36 -5.49
CA VAL A 63 -9.25 -30.37 -6.34
C VAL A 63 -10.49 -29.75 -7.01
N ALA A 64 -10.53 -29.78 -8.32
CA ALA A 64 -11.69 -29.36 -9.11
C ALA A 64 -12.31 -30.58 -9.79
N ARG A 65 -13.62 -30.55 -10.00
CA ARG A 65 -14.32 -31.59 -10.76
C ARG A 65 -14.58 -31.09 -12.17
N ASN A 66 -14.19 -31.88 -13.16
CA ASN A 66 -14.48 -31.56 -14.56
C ASN A 66 -16.00 -31.71 -14.78
N PRO A 67 -16.75 -30.66 -15.17
CA PRO A 67 -18.18 -30.72 -15.31
C PRO A 67 -18.63 -31.65 -16.44
N ARG A 68 -17.79 -31.93 -17.43
CA ARG A 68 -18.10 -32.76 -18.58
C ARG A 68 -17.85 -34.25 -18.32
N THR A 69 -16.76 -34.58 -17.61
CA THR A 69 -16.36 -35.98 -17.40
C THR A 69 -16.58 -36.47 -15.98
N GLY A 70 -16.91 -35.60 -15.05
CA GLY A 70 -17.07 -35.93 -13.63
C GLY A 70 -15.74 -36.25 -12.90
N GLN A 71 -14.61 -36.26 -13.59
CA GLN A 71 -13.32 -36.62 -13.03
C GLN A 71 -12.77 -35.53 -12.12
N LEU A 72 -12.04 -35.95 -11.08
CA LEU A 72 -11.32 -35.06 -10.18
C LEU A 72 -9.98 -34.65 -10.81
N VAL A 73 -9.74 -33.34 -10.91
CA VAL A 73 -8.52 -32.76 -11.44
C VAL A 73 -7.81 -32.00 -10.34
N HIS A 74 -6.55 -32.34 -10.08
CA HIS A 74 -5.72 -31.61 -9.16
C HIS A 74 -5.18 -30.34 -9.83
N VAL A 75 -5.61 -29.18 -9.33
CA VAL A 75 -5.08 -27.88 -9.76
C VAL A 75 -3.97 -27.47 -8.79
N PRO A 76 -2.72 -27.37 -9.26
CA PRO A 76 -1.62 -27.00 -8.39
C PRO A 76 -1.73 -25.56 -7.89
N ALA A 77 -1.03 -25.23 -6.80
CA ALA A 77 -0.89 -23.88 -6.34
C ALA A 77 -0.19 -23.04 -7.41
N ARG A 78 -0.68 -21.81 -7.62
CA ARG A 78 -0.10 -20.87 -8.58
C ARG A 78 -0.11 -19.44 -8.06
N GLU A 79 0.86 -18.66 -8.47
CA GLU A 79 0.89 -17.25 -8.21
C GLU A 79 0.12 -16.48 -9.28
N THR A 80 -0.59 -15.45 -8.85
CA THR A 80 -1.36 -14.54 -9.72
C THR A 80 -1.15 -13.11 -9.27
N VAL A 81 -1.37 -12.17 -10.17
CA VAL A 81 -1.38 -10.75 -9.86
C VAL A 81 -2.84 -10.27 -9.86
N ALA A 82 -3.27 -9.66 -8.77
CA ALA A 82 -4.57 -9.01 -8.67
C ALA A 82 -4.39 -7.50 -8.78
N PHE A 83 -5.16 -6.88 -9.67
CA PHE A 83 -5.26 -5.43 -9.78
C PHE A 83 -6.49 -4.93 -9.05
N THR A 84 -6.32 -3.88 -8.24
CA THR A 84 -7.43 -3.18 -7.58
C THR A 84 -7.36 -1.72 -8.01
N PRO A 85 -8.36 -1.21 -8.75
CA PRO A 85 -8.36 0.18 -9.22
C PRO A 85 -8.47 1.16 -8.06
N GLY A 86 -7.78 2.30 -8.20
CA GLY A 86 -7.86 3.41 -7.26
C GLY A 86 -9.16 4.20 -7.40
N ARG A 87 -9.46 5.02 -6.41
CA ARG A 87 -10.68 5.85 -6.41
C ARG A 87 -10.73 6.81 -7.60
N THR A 88 -9.61 7.44 -7.93
CA THR A 88 -9.51 8.40 -9.04
C THR A 88 -9.75 7.73 -10.38
N LEU A 89 -9.12 6.57 -10.62
CA LEU A 89 -9.34 5.81 -11.85
C LEU A 89 -10.80 5.37 -11.97
N ARG A 90 -11.39 4.88 -10.87
CA ARG A 90 -12.78 4.45 -10.85
C ARG A 90 -13.73 5.63 -11.14
N ALA A 91 -13.54 6.77 -10.49
CA ALA A 91 -14.33 7.97 -10.72
C ALA A 91 -14.20 8.48 -12.18
N ALA A 92 -13.01 8.42 -12.75
CA ALA A 92 -12.79 8.80 -14.14
C ALA A 92 -13.53 7.89 -15.13
N LEU A 93 -13.59 6.58 -14.86
CA LEU A 93 -14.33 5.62 -15.69
C LEU A 93 -15.85 5.75 -15.53
N GLU A 94 -16.32 6.13 -14.35
CA GLU A 94 -17.75 6.36 -14.08
C GLU A 94 -18.25 7.76 -14.57
N GLY A 95 -17.38 8.59 -15.15
CA GLY A 95 -17.71 9.95 -15.55
C GLY A 95 -18.00 10.90 -14.39
N LYS A 96 -17.71 10.49 -13.15
CA LYS A 96 -17.84 11.33 -11.96
C LYS A 96 -16.61 12.22 -11.81
N ALA A 97 -16.80 13.45 -11.32
CA ALA A 97 -15.69 14.36 -11.03
C ALA A 97 -14.66 13.66 -10.14
N THR A 98 -13.41 13.61 -10.60
CA THR A 98 -12.32 13.04 -9.81
C THR A 98 -12.17 13.84 -8.52
N PRO A 99 -12.16 13.21 -7.34
CA PRO A 99 -11.88 13.93 -6.11
C PRO A 99 -10.48 14.54 -6.23
N LYS A 100 -10.42 15.88 -6.29
CA LYS A 100 -9.15 16.61 -6.26
C LYS A 100 -8.37 16.09 -5.07
N SER A 101 -7.20 15.53 -5.32
CA SER A 101 -6.25 15.16 -4.28
C SER A 101 -6.05 16.41 -3.42
N ARG A 102 -6.49 16.37 -2.17
CA ARG A 102 -6.15 17.40 -1.20
C ARG A 102 -4.63 17.36 -1.08
N ARG A 103 -3.96 18.33 -1.72
CA ARG A 103 -2.58 18.67 -1.36
C ARG A 103 -2.62 18.96 0.13
N VAL A 104 -2.07 18.08 0.92
CA VAL A 104 -1.68 18.40 2.29
C VAL A 104 -0.52 19.38 2.13
N VAL A 105 -0.86 20.65 2.06
CA VAL A 105 0.10 21.73 2.27
C VAL A 105 0.46 21.60 3.74
N GLY A 106 1.67 21.13 4.00
CA GLY A 106 2.27 21.18 5.30
C GLY A 106 2.24 22.61 5.79
N GLY A 107 1.28 22.94 6.65
CA GLY A 107 1.20 24.18 7.36
C GLY A 107 2.33 24.24 8.36
N GLY A 108 3.31 25.05 8.02
CA GLY A 108 4.42 25.44 8.88
C GLY A 108 3.92 26.06 10.17
N GLY A 109 4.76 25.95 11.18
CA GLY A 109 4.60 26.38 12.53
C GLY A 109 3.98 27.76 12.73
N SER A 110 3.13 27.83 13.69
CA SER A 110 2.77 29.06 14.35
C SER A 110 3.21 29.01 15.81
N SER A 111 4.34 29.62 16.03
CA SER A 111 4.78 30.14 17.33
C SER A 111 3.66 30.98 17.93
N ARG A 112 3.15 30.57 19.06
CA ARG A 112 2.37 31.47 19.92
C ARG A 112 3.24 31.90 21.09
N LYS A 113 3.74 33.13 20.93
CA LYS A 113 4.31 33.99 21.95
C LYS A 113 3.18 34.64 22.73
N GLY A 114 3.39 34.75 24.05
CA GLY A 114 2.83 35.79 24.89
C GLY A 114 1.59 35.41 25.66
N GLY A 115 1.66 35.44 26.94
CA GLY A 115 1.78 36.50 27.83
C GLY A 115 0.66 36.50 28.83
N GLY A 116 0.98 36.66 30.09
CA GLY A 116 0.10 37.31 31.08
C GLY A 116 -0.53 36.40 32.11
N ALA A 117 0.11 36.26 33.24
CA ALA A 117 -0.09 37.03 34.44
C ALA A 117 -1.09 36.47 35.48
N ARG A 118 -0.53 36.21 36.66
CA ARG A 118 -1.10 36.41 38.00
C ARG A 118 -2.24 35.49 38.46
N GLY A 119 -2.06 34.88 39.52
CA GLY A 119 -1.90 35.16 40.87
C GLY A 119 -2.24 33.96 41.77
N PRO A 120 -2.04 34.12 43.09
CA PRO A 120 -1.60 33.05 43.93
C PRO A 120 -2.71 32.52 44.86
N GLY A 121 -2.46 31.38 45.46
CA GLY A 121 -3.34 30.93 46.54
C GLY A 121 -3.15 29.46 46.82
N SER A 122 -2.32 29.22 47.78
CA SER A 122 -2.65 28.73 49.10
C SER A 122 -2.85 27.21 49.21
N ALA A 123 -1.83 26.59 49.71
CA ALA A 123 -1.76 25.92 51.00
C ALA A 123 -2.56 24.62 51.13
N SER A 124 -1.87 23.58 51.44
CA SER A 124 -1.92 22.84 52.71
C SER A 124 -1.80 21.32 52.53
N ARG A 125 -0.69 20.80 52.99
CA ARG A 125 -0.53 19.70 53.96
C ARG A 125 -1.34 18.41 53.67
N LYS A 126 -0.73 17.26 53.67
CA LYS A 126 -0.06 16.44 54.70
C LYS A 126 0.20 15.07 54.08
N SER A 127 1.39 14.53 54.14
CA SER A 127 1.90 13.53 55.09
C SER A 127 1.33 12.11 54.94
N GLY A 128 2.24 11.17 54.89
CA GLY A 128 2.04 9.76 55.23
C GLY A 128 2.79 8.85 54.25
N THR A 129 4.02 8.56 54.39
CA THR A 129 4.68 7.62 55.31
C THR A 129 4.41 6.14 54.93
N THR A 130 5.54 5.52 54.65
CA THR A 130 6.07 4.22 55.09
C THR A 130 5.77 2.96 54.29
N ARG A 131 6.91 2.37 54.02
CA ARG A 131 7.43 1.00 54.28
C ARG A 131 7.08 -0.06 53.24
N SER A 132 8.14 -0.56 52.64
CA SER A 132 9.08 -1.63 53.06
C SER A 132 8.52 -3.03 52.84
N SER A 133 9.17 -3.79 52.08
CA SER A 133 10.01 -4.97 52.33
C SER A 133 9.88 -5.96 51.21
N ARG A 134 10.99 -6.32 50.58
CA ARG A 134 11.82 -7.51 50.82
C ARG A 134 11.14 -8.85 50.52
N GLY A 135 11.87 -9.61 49.74
CA GLY A 135 11.83 -11.05 49.64
C GLY A 135 11.93 -11.46 48.17
N GLY A 136 12.96 -11.99 47.56
CA GLY A 136 13.84 -13.02 48.07
C GLY A 136 13.33 -14.37 47.55
N GLY A 137 14.00 -14.96 46.55
CA GLY A 137 13.63 -16.29 46.15
C GLY A 137 14.48 -16.79 44.99
N ARG A 138 15.62 -17.30 45.29
CA ARG A 138 16.47 -18.13 44.41
C ARG A 138 15.80 -19.50 44.21
N GLY A 139 15.94 -20.09 43.05
CA GLY A 139 15.55 -21.46 42.79
C GLY A 139 16.27 -22.03 41.57
N ARG A 140 17.34 -22.67 41.85
CA ARG A 140 18.14 -23.60 41.01
C ARG A 140 17.37 -24.90 40.73
N GLY A 141 17.80 -25.61 39.67
CA GLY A 141 17.64 -27.05 39.46
C GLY A 141 17.39 -27.39 38.00
N ARG A 142 18.39 -27.72 37.19
CA ARG A 142 18.96 -29.07 36.93
C ARG A 142 17.86 -30.11 36.62
N ARG A 143 17.73 -30.53 35.43
CA ARG A 143 18.23 -31.74 34.74
C ARG A 143 17.81 -31.67 33.28
#